data_6209dd145c0b6e60c0e7cc893df70a44
#
_entry.id   6209dd145c0b6e60c0e7cc893df70a44
#
_cell.length_a   1.000
_cell.length_b   1.000
_cell.length_c   1.000
_cell.angle_alpha   90.00
_cell.angle_beta   90.00
_cell.angle_gamma   90.00
#
_symmetry.space_group_name_H-M   'P 1'
#
loop_
_entity.id
_entity.type
_entity.pdbx_description
1 polymer ?
#
loop_
_entity_poly.entity_id
_entity_poly.type
_entity_poly.pdbx_seq_one_letter_code
_entity_poly.pdbx_strand_id
1 'polypeptide(L)'
;DIEARLSADDFDISRLPNIEERISLLEQLKRKYGGSIESIFENEKQIRYELNRISNYAKSDSELKKQITELEKKFTEIAFKLSENRKSNADTLSSMIEKSLAMLNMNHAKFDVRLSHNETDTSFIKNNGIPVKPNAKGIDQVEFYLSANPGEPLKPMSKVASGGEMSRIMLAIKTV
;
A
#
# COMPACT_ATOMS: atom_id res chain seq x y z
N ASP A 1 -72.79 -42.66 -16.49
CA ASP A 1 -72.31 -41.28 -16.34
C ASP A 1 -70.85 -41.11 -16.36
N ILE A 2 -70.13 -42.11 -16.87
CA ILE A 2 -68.70 -42.05 -17.09
C ILE A 2 -68.32 -41.27 -18.36
N GLU A 3 -69.20 -41.35 -19.38
CA GLU A 3 -69.03 -40.60 -20.66
C GLU A 3 -69.13 -39.08 -20.50
N ALA A 4 -69.97 -38.59 -19.56
CA ALA A 4 -70.12 -37.16 -19.28
C ALA A 4 -68.93 -36.60 -18.51
N ARG A 5 -68.11 -37.42 -17.81
CA ARG A 5 -66.92 -36.99 -17.17
C ARG A 5 -65.69 -37.01 -18.10
N LEU A 6 -65.70 -37.86 -19.12
CA LEU A 6 -64.57 -37.91 -20.11
C LEU A 6 -64.69 -36.76 -21.14
N SER A 7 -65.84 -36.12 -21.30
CA SER A 7 -66.03 -34.96 -22.18
C SER A 7 -65.73 -33.60 -21.51
N ALA A 8 -65.47 -33.59 -20.19
CA ALA A 8 -65.21 -32.36 -19.44
C ALA A 8 -63.73 -32.06 -19.25
N ASP A 9 -62.82 -33.01 -19.55
CA ASP A 9 -61.41 -32.74 -19.62
C ASP A 9 -61.06 -32.36 -21.07
N ASP A 10 -61.13 -31.09 -21.37
CA ASP A 10 -60.58 -30.46 -22.56
C ASP A 10 -59.04 -30.62 -22.47
N PHE A 11 -58.55 -31.81 -22.82
CA PHE A 11 -57.17 -32.13 -22.91
C PHE A 11 -56.59 -31.37 -24.11
N ASP A 12 -56.05 -30.20 -23.85
CA ASP A 12 -55.36 -29.41 -24.83
C ASP A 12 -54.07 -30.13 -25.25
N ILE A 13 -54.19 -30.98 -26.26
CA ILE A 13 -53.12 -31.79 -26.85
C ILE A 13 -51.93 -30.92 -27.30
N SER A 14 -52.19 -29.63 -27.58
CA SER A 14 -51.14 -28.69 -27.97
C SER A 14 -50.14 -28.40 -26.85
N ARG A 15 -50.46 -28.68 -25.59
CA ARG A 15 -49.62 -28.50 -24.43
C ARG A 15 -48.68 -29.71 -24.14
N LEU A 16 -48.95 -30.84 -24.74
CA LEU A 16 -48.22 -32.08 -24.50
C LEU A 16 -46.70 -31.94 -24.80
N PRO A 17 -46.29 -31.38 -25.96
CA PRO A 17 -44.87 -31.19 -26.25
C PRO A 17 -44.14 -30.30 -25.23
N ASN A 18 -44.80 -29.25 -24.76
CA ASN A 18 -44.22 -28.34 -23.78
C ASN A 18 -44.06 -29.02 -22.40
N ILE A 19 -44.96 -29.92 -22.04
CA ILE A 19 -44.90 -30.69 -20.79
C ILE A 19 -43.76 -31.74 -20.87
N GLU A 20 -43.65 -32.44 -22.00
CA GLU A 20 -42.61 -33.41 -22.24
C GLU A 20 -41.19 -32.76 -22.20
N GLU A 21 -41.02 -31.61 -22.85
CA GLU A 21 -39.78 -30.85 -22.81
C GLU A 21 -39.43 -30.44 -21.38
N ARG A 22 -40.42 -29.98 -20.61
CA ARG A 22 -40.20 -29.58 -19.21
C ARG A 22 -39.84 -30.77 -18.30
N ILE A 23 -40.44 -31.94 -18.51
CA ILE A 23 -40.11 -33.16 -17.78
C ILE A 23 -38.65 -33.58 -18.13
N SER A 24 -38.30 -33.57 -19.41
CA SER A 24 -36.97 -33.90 -19.88
C SER A 24 -35.90 -32.97 -19.25
N LEU A 25 -36.17 -31.67 -19.22
CA LEU A 25 -35.28 -30.67 -18.58
C LEU A 25 -35.14 -30.93 -17.07
N LEU A 26 -36.23 -31.22 -16.37
CA LEU A 26 -36.19 -31.55 -14.94
C LEU A 26 -35.38 -32.83 -14.66
N GLU A 27 -35.50 -33.86 -15.50
CA GLU A 27 -34.73 -35.07 -15.38
C GLU A 27 -33.23 -34.83 -15.63
N GLN A 28 -32.87 -33.99 -16.60
CA GLN A 28 -31.47 -33.59 -16.85
C GLN A 28 -30.90 -32.84 -15.63
N LEU A 29 -31.67 -31.90 -15.08
CA LEU A 29 -31.26 -31.16 -13.88
C LEU A 29 -31.07 -32.08 -12.67
N LYS A 30 -31.99 -33.05 -12.45
CA LYS A 30 -31.89 -34.05 -11.41
C LYS A 30 -30.60 -34.87 -11.54
N ARG A 31 -30.32 -35.40 -12.76
CA ARG A 31 -29.07 -36.16 -13.00
C ARG A 31 -27.81 -35.36 -12.72
N LYS A 32 -27.84 -34.08 -13.05
CA LYS A 32 -26.68 -33.19 -12.89
C LYS A 32 -26.46 -32.74 -11.44
N TYR A 33 -27.51 -32.54 -10.67
CA TYR A 33 -27.48 -31.87 -9.36
C TYR A 33 -27.93 -32.73 -8.18
N GLY A 34 -27.86 -34.08 -8.27
CA GLY A 34 -27.99 -34.96 -7.13
C GLY A 34 -29.27 -35.78 -7.02
N GLY A 35 -30.06 -35.91 -8.10
CA GLY A 35 -31.13 -36.90 -8.22
C GLY A 35 -32.49 -36.46 -7.72
N SER A 36 -32.64 -35.36 -6.98
CA SER A 36 -33.93 -34.86 -6.49
C SER A 36 -34.12 -33.36 -6.76
N ILE A 37 -35.34 -32.87 -6.67
CA ILE A 37 -35.66 -31.45 -6.82
C ILE A 37 -35.07 -30.66 -5.65
N GLU A 38 -35.10 -31.23 -4.45
CA GLU A 38 -34.55 -30.65 -3.22
C GLU A 38 -33.02 -30.42 -3.37
N SER A 39 -32.33 -31.38 -3.95
CA SER A 39 -30.86 -31.25 -4.19
C SER A 39 -30.55 -30.17 -5.25
N ILE A 40 -31.42 -29.94 -6.22
CA ILE A 40 -31.25 -28.83 -7.18
C ILE A 40 -31.34 -27.47 -6.46
N PHE A 41 -32.34 -27.29 -5.59
CA PHE A 41 -32.49 -26.07 -4.82
C PHE A 41 -31.36 -25.85 -3.81
N GLU A 42 -30.86 -26.91 -3.22
CA GLU A 42 -29.73 -26.83 -2.28
C GLU A 42 -28.45 -26.42 -2.99
N ASN A 43 -28.17 -26.99 -4.17
CA ASN A 43 -27.05 -26.58 -5.03
C ASN A 43 -27.20 -25.14 -5.52
N GLU A 44 -28.41 -24.72 -5.92
CA GLU A 44 -28.67 -23.32 -6.32
C GLU A 44 -28.37 -22.36 -5.17
N LYS A 45 -28.80 -22.68 -3.95
CA LYS A 45 -28.54 -21.89 -2.76
C LYS A 45 -27.04 -21.79 -2.44
N GLN A 46 -26.30 -22.88 -2.56
CA GLN A 46 -24.84 -22.89 -2.38
C GLN A 46 -24.12 -22.04 -3.43
N ILE A 47 -24.45 -22.24 -4.70
CA ILE A 47 -23.86 -21.47 -5.79
C ILE A 47 -24.15 -19.97 -5.64
N ARG A 48 -25.37 -19.60 -5.27
CA ARG A 48 -25.77 -18.20 -5.00
C ARG A 48 -25.02 -17.62 -3.82
N TYR A 49 -24.79 -18.39 -2.75
CA TYR A 49 -23.98 -17.99 -1.61
C TYR A 49 -22.53 -17.74 -2.01
N GLU A 50 -21.93 -18.64 -2.78
CA GLU A 50 -20.56 -18.48 -3.25
C GLU A 50 -20.39 -17.30 -4.21
N LEU A 51 -21.32 -17.10 -5.14
CA LEU A 51 -21.36 -15.94 -6.02
C LEU A 51 -21.39 -14.62 -5.24
N ASN A 52 -22.23 -14.55 -4.22
CA ASN A 52 -22.30 -13.37 -3.36
C ASN A 52 -21.00 -13.13 -2.60
N ARG A 53 -20.37 -14.20 -2.11
CA ARG A 53 -19.05 -14.09 -1.47
C ARG A 53 -18.02 -13.52 -2.44
N ILE A 54 -17.90 -14.12 -3.62
CA ILE A 54 -16.92 -13.67 -4.65
C ILE A 54 -17.18 -12.21 -5.04
N SER A 55 -18.44 -11.83 -5.26
CA SER A 55 -18.81 -10.46 -5.58
C SER A 55 -18.45 -9.47 -4.47
N ASN A 56 -18.66 -9.85 -3.21
CA ASN A 56 -18.31 -9.01 -2.06
C ASN A 56 -16.78 -8.87 -1.91
N TYR A 57 -16.02 -9.95 -2.12
CA TYR A 57 -14.55 -9.88 -2.15
C TYR A 57 -14.03 -8.98 -3.26
N ALA A 58 -14.58 -9.07 -4.47
CA ALA A 58 -14.18 -8.22 -5.58
C ALA A 58 -14.46 -6.73 -5.33
N LYS A 59 -15.59 -6.40 -4.70
CA LYS A 59 -15.93 -5.02 -4.30
C LYS A 59 -14.97 -4.52 -3.22
N SER A 60 -14.71 -5.33 -2.19
CA SER A 60 -13.77 -4.99 -1.11
C SER A 60 -12.35 -4.79 -1.65
N ASP A 61 -11.86 -5.65 -2.55
CA ASP A 61 -10.55 -5.52 -3.18
C ASP A 61 -10.42 -4.22 -3.99
N SER A 62 -11.46 -3.88 -4.76
CA SER A 62 -11.50 -2.63 -5.52
C SER A 62 -11.45 -1.40 -4.61
N GLU A 63 -12.19 -1.42 -3.51
CA GLU A 63 -12.21 -0.32 -2.54
C GLU A 63 -10.86 -0.19 -1.81
N LEU A 64 -10.27 -1.29 -1.38
CA LEU A 64 -8.94 -1.30 -0.76
C LEU A 64 -7.86 -0.77 -1.71
N LYS A 65 -7.89 -1.15 -2.99
CA LYS A 65 -6.96 -0.62 -4.00
C LYS A 65 -7.08 0.89 -4.16
N LYS A 66 -8.29 1.44 -4.17
CA LYS A 66 -8.50 2.89 -4.20
C LYS A 66 -7.92 3.57 -2.97
N GLN A 67 -8.20 3.03 -1.77
CA GLN A 67 -7.67 3.59 -0.53
C GLN A 67 -6.13 3.55 -0.49
N ILE A 68 -5.52 2.45 -0.94
CA ILE A 68 -4.05 2.35 -1.06
C ILE A 68 -3.53 3.45 -1.98
N THR A 69 -4.08 3.60 -3.18
CA THR A 69 -3.65 4.62 -4.14
C THR A 69 -3.77 6.05 -3.58
N GLU A 70 -4.85 6.34 -2.87
CA GLU A 70 -5.03 7.63 -2.22
C GLU A 70 -4.02 7.87 -1.09
N LEU A 71 -3.73 6.85 -0.28
CA LEU A 71 -2.74 6.93 0.78
C LEU A 71 -1.32 7.08 0.23
N GLU A 72 -0.97 6.35 -0.82
CA GLU A 72 0.31 6.47 -1.52
C GLU A 72 0.51 7.89 -2.07
N LYS A 73 -0.53 8.48 -2.65
CA LYS A 73 -0.49 9.86 -3.15
C LYS A 73 -0.27 10.86 -2.01
N LYS A 74 -1.05 10.77 -0.92
CA LYS A 74 -0.90 11.64 0.25
C LYS A 74 0.47 11.49 0.89
N PHE A 75 0.95 10.27 1.04
CA PHE A 75 2.29 10.01 1.57
C PHE A 75 3.36 10.65 0.70
N THR A 76 3.26 10.49 -0.62
CA THR A 76 4.22 11.07 -1.58
C THR A 76 4.29 12.59 -1.44
N GLU A 77 3.16 13.28 -1.41
CA GLU A 77 3.08 14.74 -1.24
C GLU A 77 3.74 15.20 0.07
N ILE A 78 3.43 14.53 1.18
CA ILE A 78 3.98 14.86 2.51
C ILE A 78 5.47 14.55 2.56
N ALA A 79 5.93 13.43 2.00
CA ALA A 79 7.33 13.02 2.01
C ALA A 79 8.21 14.01 1.23
N PHE A 80 7.78 14.45 0.05
CA PHE A 80 8.53 15.47 -0.70
C PHE A 80 8.53 16.82 0.00
N LYS A 81 7.40 17.26 0.56
CA LYS A 81 7.35 18.50 1.34
C LYS A 81 8.28 18.45 2.55
N LEU A 82 8.36 17.31 3.22
CA LEU A 82 9.30 17.10 4.33
C LEU A 82 10.76 17.13 3.87
N SER A 83 11.06 16.48 2.74
CA SER A 83 12.40 16.49 2.13
C SER A 83 12.85 17.91 1.76
N GLU A 84 11.97 18.69 1.16
CA GLU A 84 12.23 20.08 0.80
C GLU A 84 12.49 20.97 2.02
N ASN A 85 11.68 20.82 3.07
CA ASN A 85 11.89 21.50 4.35
C ASN A 85 13.24 21.12 5.00
N ARG A 86 13.60 19.84 4.96
CA ARG A 86 14.89 19.38 5.48
C ARG A 86 16.05 19.98 4.69
N LYS A 87 15.94 19.99 3.36
CA LYS A 87 16.96 20.59 2.49
C LYS A 87 17.13 22.08 2.76
N SER A 88 16.02 22.82 2.87
CA SER A 88 16.09 24.26 3.13
C SER A 88 16.66 24.61 4.51
N ASN A 89 16.49 23.73 5.51
CA ASN A 89 16.99 23.94 6.87
C ASN A 89 18.39 23.36 7.12
N ALA A 90 18.91 22.52 6.22
CA ALA A 90 20.20 21.87 6.38
C ALA A 90 21.36 22.87 6.51
N ASP A 91 21.41 23.88 5.64
CA ASP A 91 22.44 24.93 5.65
C ASP A 91 22.35 25.79 6.90
N THR A 92 21.12 26.12 7.32
CA THR A 92 20.89 26.89 8.55
C THR A 92 21.40 26.13 9.77
N LEU A 93 21.05 24.85 9.88
CA LEU A 93 21.49 23.99 10.97
C LEU A 93 23.01 23.83 10.97
N SER A 94 23.63 23.63 9.81
CA SER A 94 25.09 23.54 9.66
C SER A 94 25.77 24.81 10.18
N SER A 95 25.27 25.99 9.78
CA SER A 95 25.81 27.28 10.23
C SER A 95 25.65 27.50 11.73
N MET A 96 24.52 27.10 12.32
CA MET A 96 24.29 27.20 13.76
C MET A 96 25.24 26.31 14.56
N ILE A 97 25.43 25.08 14.10
CA ILE A 97 26.36 24.12 14.73
C ILE A 97 27.81 24.62 14.62
N GLU A 98 28.26 25.12 13.45
CA GLU A 98 29.61 25.68 13.27
C GLU A 98 29.84 26.86 14.23
N LYS A 99 28.85 27.75 14.41
CA LYS A 99 28.97 28.85 15.41
C LYS A 99 29.13 28.32 16.85
N SER A 100 28.35 27.30 17.21
CA SER A 100 28.43 26.66 18.52
C SER A 100 29.77 25.95 18.72
N LEU A 101 30.34 25.31 17.69
CA LEU A 101 31.66 24.70 17.72
C LEU A 101 32.76 25.73 17.90
N ALA A 102 32.66 26.89 17.27
CA ALA A 102 33.60 27.99 17.43
C ALA A 102 33.66 28.46 18.90
N MET A 103 32.53 28.54 19.61
CA MET A 103 32.51 28.86 21.05
C MET A 103 33.17 27.81 21.92
N LEU A 104 33.36 26.59 21.42
CA LEU A 104 34.06 25.49 22.09
C LEU A 104 35.54 25.32 21.67
N ASN A 105 36.15 26.38 21.15
CA ASN A 105 37.52 26.42 20.62
C ASN A 105 37.76 25.50 19.41
N MET A 106 36.74 25.27 18.60
CA MET A 106 36.81 24.53 17.35
C MET A 106 36.54 25.47 16.16
N ASN A 107 37.27 26.56 16.02
CA ASN A 107 37.02 27.64 15.06
C ASN A 107 37.15 27.22 13.59
N HIS A 108 37.80 26.12 13.29
CA HIS A 108 38.04 25.62 11.95
C HIS A 108 37.17 24.44 11.60
N ALA A 109 36.30 23.99 12.54
CA ALA A 109 35.43 22.87 12.31
C ALA A 109 34.41 23.22 11.24
N LYS A 110 34.17 22.28 10.35
CA LYS A 110 33.11 22.35 9.32
C LYS A 110 32.07 21.27 9.55
N PHE A 111 30.83 21.64 9.49
CA PHE A 111 29.68 20.75 9.66
C PHE A 111 28.77 20.81 8.44
N ASP A 112 28.34 19.65 7.97
CA ASP A 112 27.50 19.54 6.77
C ASP A 112 26.40 18.50 7.00
N VAL A 113 25.19 18.84 6.60
CA VAL A 113 24.01 17.96 6.68
C VAL A 113 23.68 17.44 5.29
N ARG A 114 23.92 16.18 5.04
CA ARG A 114 23.67 15.56 3.75
C ARG A 114 22.39 14.77 3.76
N LEU A 115 21.58 14.99 2.71
CA LEU A 115 20.37 14.25 2.44
C LEU A 115 20.61 13.36 1.22
N SER A 116 20.32 12.09 1.36
CA SER A 116 20.34 11.11 0.28
C SER A 116 19.06 10.30 0.27
N HIS A 117 18.80 9.55 -0.80
CA HIS A 117 17.65 8.67 -0.91
C HIS A 117 18.13 7.25 -1.14
N ASN A 118 17.49 6.28 -0.49
CA ASN A 118 17.73 4.88 -0.78
C ASN A 118 16.98 4.48 -2.04
N GLU A 119 17.69 4.17 -3.11
CA GLU A 119 17.13 3.64 -4.34
C GLU A 119 16.65 2.20 -4.14
N THR A 120 15.65 1.81 -4.91
CA THR A 120 15.08 0.47 -4.90
C THR A 120 14.56 0.12 -6.29
N ASP A 121 14.41 -1.16 -6.60
CA ASP A 121 13.91 -1.61 -7.90
C ASP A 121 12.41 -1.29 -8.08
N THR A 122 11.65 -1.27 -6.97
CA THR A 122 10.21 -1.06 -6.98
C THR A 122 9.78 -0.13 -5.86
N SER A 123 9.04 0.93 -6.21
CA SER A 123 8.39 1.82 -5.24
C SER A 123 7.26 2.59 -5.91
N PHE A 124 6.24 2.95 -5.13
CA PHE A 124 5.21 3.90 -5.56
C PHE A 124 5.70 5.35 -5.58
N ILE A 125 6.84 5.65 -4.93
CA ILE A 125 7.49 6.97 -4.95
C ILE A 125 8.68 6.94 -5.91
N LYS A 126 8.76 7.97 -6.76
CA LYS A 126 9.92 8.18 -7.64
C LYS A 126 10.46 9.59 -7.44
N ASN A 127 11.75 9.71 -7.23
CA ASN A 127 12.47 10.97 -7.25
C ASN A 127 13.25 11.09 -8.56
N ASN A 128 12.93 12.08 -9.38
CA ASN A 128 13.49 12.26 -10.73
C ASN A 128 13.43 10.98 -11.60
N GLY A 129 12.35 10.22 -11.49
CA GLY A 129 12.16 8.97 -12.23
C GLY A 129 12.76 7.71 -11.56
N ILE A 130 13.61 7.85 -10.55
CA ILE A 130 14.24 6.76 -9.83
C ILE A 130 13.36 6.35 -8.65
N PRO A 131 12.96 5.07 -8.51
CA PRO A 131 12.19 4.60 -7.36
C PRO A 131 13.00 4.73 -6.06
N VAL A 132 12.40 5.31 -5.03
CA VAL A 132 13.04 5.50 -3.71
C VAL A 132 12.25 4.77 -2.63
N LYS A 133 12.96 4.17 -1.69
CA LYS A 133 12.37 3.38 -0.61
C LYS A 133 11.78 4.29 0.47
N PRO A 134 10.44 4.30 0.67
CA PRO A 134 9.83 5.06 1.74
C PRO A 134 10.03 4.39 3.10
N ASN A 135 10.01 5.19 4.16
CA ASN A 135 10.00 4.73 5.54
C ASN A 135 9.09 5.61 6.41
N ALA A 136 8.92 5.27 7.68
CA ALA A 136 8.05 6.02 8.59
C ALA A 136 8.48 7.49 8.83
N LYS A 137 9.70 7.86 8.43
CA LYS A 137 10.27 9.22 8.55
C LYS A 137 10.33 9.96 7.20
N GLY A 138 9.73 9.42 6.15
CA GLY A 138 9.77 9.97 4.79
C GLY A 138 10.66 9.20 3.85
N ILE A 139 11.30 9.88 2.92
CA ILE A 139 12.16 9.30 1.88
C ILE A 139 13.64 9.58 2.07
N ASP A 140 13.99 10.54 2.96
CA ASP A 140 15.35 10.96 3.13
C ASP A 140 16.12 10.08 4.11
N GLN A 141 17.39 9.89 3.80
CA GLN A 141 18.41 9.46 4.70
C GLN A 141 19.30 10.66 5.03
N VAL A 142 19.34 11.04 6.30
CA VAL A 142 20.10 12.20 6.77
C VAL A 142 21.38 11.73 7.41
N GLU A 143 22.52 12.23 6.93
CA GLU A 143 23.83 11.98 7.49
C GLU A 143 24.52 13.29 7.85
N PHE A 144 25.16 13.31 9.01
CA PHE A 144 25.97 14.43 9.47
C PHE A 144 27.44 14.17 9.14
N TYR A 145 28.06 15.16 8.52
CA TYR A 145 29.47 15.16 8.16
C TYR A 145 30.21 16.22 8.94
N LEU A 146 31.42 15.92 9.29
CA LEU A 146 32.28 16.83 10.06
C LEU A 146 33.71 16.79 9.56
N SER A 147 34.40 17.95 9.60
CA SER A 147 35.82 18.12 9.60
C SER A 147 36.20 18.90 10.86
N ALA A 148 37.03 18.36 11.70
CA ALA A 148 37.43 19.02 12.96
C ALA A 148 38.61 19.98 12.77
N ASN A 149 39.49 19.72 11.79
CA ASN A 149 40.77 20.46 11.60
C ASN A 149 40.88 21.03 10.18
N PRO A 150 41.62 22.13 10.02
CA PRO A 150 41.90 22.68 8.70
C PRO A 150 42.59 21.67 7.78
N GLY A 151 42.05 21.55 6.55
CA GLY A 151 42.63 20.65 5.54
C GLY A 151 42.15 19.20 5.62
N GLU A 152 41.41 18.82 6.66
CA GLU A 152 40.77 17.52 6.70
C GLU A 152 39.49 17.47 5.83
N PRO A 153 39.28 16.38 5.11
CA PRO A 153 38.01 16.20 4.38
C PRO A 153 36.85 15.99 5.34
N LEU A 154 35.67 16.43 4.94
CA LEU A 154 34.40 16.11 5.61
C LEU A 154 34.20 14.59 5.65
N LYS A 155 34.03 14.02 6.84
CA LYS A 155 33.78 12.60 7.07
C LYS A 155 32.46 12.41 7.80
N PRO A 156 31.76 11.29 7.59
CA PRO A 156 30.60 10.97 8.40
C PRO A 156 30.90 11.04 9.89
N MET A 157 30.04 11.66 10.67
CA MET A 157 30.25 11.85 12.11
C MET A 157 30.43 10.51 12.84
N SER A 158 29.87 9.43 12.33
CA SER A 158 30.06 8.06 12.81
C SER A 158 31.51 7.53 12.69
N LYS A 159 32.36 8.19 11.88
CA LYS A 159 33.75 7.83 11.63
C LYS A 159 34.75 8.76 12.34
N VAL A 160 34.26 9.69 13.16
CA VAL A 160 35.14 10.58 13.96
C VAL A 160 35.67 9.82 15.17
N ALA A 161 37.01 9.68 15.24
CA ALA A 161 37.66 8.78 16.18
C ALA A 161 38.01 9.42 17.54
N SER A 162 38.02 10.77 17.66
CA SER A 162 38.42 11.46 18.87
C SER A 162 37.29 11.65 19.88
N GLY A 163 37.40 11.05 21.08
CA GLY A 163 36.38 11.17 22.13
C GLY A 163 36.16 12.60 22.63
N GLY A 164 37.24 13.40 22.74
CA GLY A 164 37.14 14.80 23.15
C GLY A 164 36.48 15.70 22.12
N GLU A 165 36.77 15.49 20.85
CA GLU A 165 36.09 16.21 19.75
C GLU A 165 34.60 15.82 19.69
N MET A 166 34.29 14.52 19.77
CA MET A 166 32.93 14.05 19.76
C MET A 166 32.09 14.64 20.90
N SER A 167 32.67 14.76 22.11
CA SER A 167 31.94 15.36 23.23
C SER A 167 31.59 16.83 22.99
N ARG A 168 32.52 17.63 22.43
CA ARG A 168 32.27 19.03 22.06
C ARG A 168 31.22 19.15 20.94
N ILE A 169 31.31 18.27 19.93
CA ILE A 169 30.36 18.24 18.82
C ILE A 169 28.94 17.93 19.34
N MET A 170 28.82 16.91 20.18
CA MET A 170 27.54 16.55 20.78
C MET A 170 26.96 17.67 21.67
N LEU A 171 27.83 18.41 22.37
CA LEU A 171 27.43 19.57 23.12
C LEU A 171 26.93 20.69 22.18
N ALA A 172 27.68 21.00 21.12
CA ALA A 172 27.28 21.99 20.12
C ALA A 172 25.90 21.65 19.48
N ILE A 173 25.70 20.38 19.12
CA ILE A 173 24.40 19.93 18.54
C ILE A 173 23.24 20.07 19.54
N LYS A 174 23.49 19.85 20.83
CA LYS A 174 22.47 19.96 21.88
C LYS A 174 22.11 21.40 22.25
N THR A 175 22.95 22.37 21.92
CA THR A 175 22.75 23.81 22.23
C THR A 175 22.04 24.56 21.09
N VAL A 176 21.92 23.96 19.95
CA VAL A 176 21.18 24.44 18.76
C VAL A 176 19.77 23.90 18.72
#